data_361eb976aaa602b0901cbf976367a2c2
#
_entry.id   361eb976aaa602b0901cbf976367a2c2
#
_cell.length_a   1.000
_cell.length_b   1.000
_cell.length_c   1.000
_cell.angle_alpha   90.00
_cell.angle_beta   90.00
_cell.angle_gamma   90.00
#
_symmetry.space_group_name_H-M   'P 1'
#
loop_
_entity.id
_entity.type
_entity.pdbx_description
1 polymer ?
#
loop_
_entity_poly.entity_id
_entity_poly.type
_entity_poly.pdbx_seq_one_letter_code
_entity_poly.pdbx_strand_id
1 'polypeptide(L)'
;MVTAALVAAVLIVVLTRSDDSGGSADGEVFLQAAGKAGPDPFTESTATDSSTVPETPTATPSSSEPANVTRAVDGSSPGLYGGTRNVSSCDVEKQIKVLGANPAKNDAFASVAGVDSSGVPAYLRSLTPVQLRMDTRVTNHGYRDGAATSYQAVLQSGTAVLVDDRGVPRVRCACGNPLKPPVALKTTPEPKGDSWPSYRPQNVVVIERSTVVIDVFVLYDPEHDDWFTRHAGDTGGKDKKTTPPVNQPSPSVSTSFSEEPPSKSTKPSTSPPSEPETPTTEPTTAPESPGTAEVPPDDTTTSGSASLDNLPESVTPGS
;
A
#
# COMPACT_ATOMS: atom_id res chain seq x y z
N MET A 1 31.80 -43.01 19.37
CA MET A 1 32.15 -41.95 18.38
C MET A 1 31.06 -41.65 17.36
N VAL A 2 29.80 -42.12 17.54
CA VAL A 2 28.69 -41.91 16.56
C VAL A 2 27.80 -40.72 16.94
N THR A 3 27.81 -40.27 18.18
CA THR A 3 26.95 -39.17 18.69
C THR A 3 27.44 -37.75 18.38
N ALA A 4 28.74 -37.59 18.11
CA ALA A 4 29.32 -36.27 17.79
C ALA A 4 29.03 -35.82 16.33
N ALA A 5 28.84 -36.75 15.40
CA ALA A 5 28.58 -36.45 13.98
C ALA A 5 27.14 -35.95 13.73
N LEU A 6 26.18 -36.39 14.54
CA LEU A 6 24.77 -35.96 14.37
C LEU A 6 24.52 -34.54 14.86
N VAL A 7 25.24 -34.06 15.87
CA VAL A 7 25.11 -32.69 16.38
C VAL A 7 25.72 -31.69 15.39
N ALA A 8 26.80 -32.05 14.71
CA ALA A 8 27.43 -31.20 13.70
C ALA A 8 26.52 -31.04 12.44
N ALA A 9 25.81 -32.11 12.03
CA ALA A 9 24.91 -32.05 10.88
C ALA A 9 23.69 -31.18 11.14
N VAL A 10 23.14 -31.18 12.37
CA VAL A 10 22.01 -30.31 12.74
C VAL A 10 22.42 -28.84 12.82
N LEU A 11 23.65 -28.54 13.31
CA LEU A 11 24.18 -27.19 13.38
C LEU A 11 24.49 -26.60 12.00
N ILE A 12 24.89 -27.40 11.02
CA ILE A 12 25.14 -26.93 9.65
C ILE A 12 23.84 -26.64 8.92
N VAL A 13 22.75 -27.38 9.18
CA VAL A 13 21.43 -27.14 8.59
C VAL A 13 20.78 -25.86 9.15
N VAL A 14 21.06 -25.50 10.41
CA VAL A 14 20.55 -24.24 11.02
C VAL A 14 21.31 -23.01 10.51
N LEU A 15 22.60 -23.16 10.16
CA LEU A 15 23.42 -22.05 9.67
C LEU A 15 23.27 -21.77 8.16
N THR A 16 22.59 -22.66 7.41
CA THR A 16 22.29 -22.43 5.97
C THR A 16 20.85 -22.07 5.68
N ARG A 17 20.00 -21.95 6.71
CA ARG A 17 18.73 -21.22 6.56
C ARG A 17 19.08 -19.74 6.61
N SER A 18 19.37 -19.19 5.45
CA SER A 18 19.29 -17.75 5.24
C SER A 18 17.90 -17.32 5.67
N ASP A 19 17.81 -16.53 6.72
CA ASP A 19 16.62 -15.77 7.07
C ASP A 19 16.31 -14.81 5.92
N ASP A 20 15.58 -15.30 4.93
CA ASP A 20 15.02 -14.51 3.83
C ASP A 20 13.67 -13.92 4.25
N SER A 21 13.61 -13.43 5.48
CA SER A 21 12.49 -12.65 6.04
C SER A 21 12.84 -11.18 6.17
N GLY A 22 13.59 -10.65 5.21
CA GLY A 22 13.88 -9.23 5.12
C GLY A 22 13.45 -8.73 3.77
N GLY A 23 12.42 -7.90 3.70
CA GLY A 23 12.07 -7.22 2.47
C GLY A 23 13.33 -6.68 1.81
N SER A 24 13.64 -7.16 0.61
CA SER A 24 14.77 -6.70 -0.20
C SER A 24 14.58 -5.23 -0.53
N ALA A 25 14.91 -4.36 0.43
CA ALA A 25 15.01 -2.92 0.21
C ALA A 25 16.28 -2.57 -0.58
N ASP A 26 17.18 -3.53 -0.74
CA ASP A 26 18.49 -3.34 -1.32
C ASP A 26 18.64 -4.05 -2.67
N GLY A 27 17.97 -3.51 -3.69
CA GLY A 27 18.40 -3.70 -5.07
C GLY A 27 17.65 -4.73 -5.92
N GLU A 28 16.66 -5.48 -5.45
CA GLU A 28 15.90 -6.41 -6.29
C GLU A 28 14.45 -5.96 -6.50
N VAL A 29 13.95 -6.14 -7.73
CA VAL A 29 12.55 -5.89 -8.09
C VAL A 29 12.01 -7.05 -8.90
N PHE A 30 10.94 -7.69 -8.43
CA PHE A 30 10.31 -8.82 -9.11
C PHE A 30 9.38 -8.34 -10.22
N LEU A 31 9.64 -8.79 -11.44
CA LEU A 31 8.77 -8.54 -12.58
C LEU A 31 7.58 -9.50 -12.54
N GLN A 32 6.37 -8.96 -12.57
CA GLN A 32 5.14 -9.74 -12.46
C GLN A 32 4.21 -9.48 -13.64
N ALA A 33 4.17 -10.45 -14.57
CA ALA A 33 3.26 -10.41 -15.70
C ALA A 33 1.79 -10.42 -15.24
N ALA A 34 0.92 -9.72 -15.98
CA ALA A 34 -0.46 -9.44 -15.61
C ALA A 34 -1.28 -10.68 -15.21
N GLY A 35 -1.20 -11.76 -16.00
CA GLY A 35 -1.97 -12.98 -15.77
C GLY A 35 -1.30 -14.04 -14.88
N LYS A 36 -0.09 -13.77 -14.33
CA LYS A 36 0.62 -14.77 -13.50
C LYS A 36 0.47 -14.45 -12.01
N ALA A 37 0.26 -15.47 -11.18
CA ALA A 37 0.12 -15.29 -9.73
C ALA A 37 1.38 -14.72 -9.06
N GLY A 38 2.57 -15.06 -9.55
CA GLY A 38 3.82 -14.73 -8.87
C GLY A 38 4.11 -15.64 -7.68
N PRO A 39 5.15 -15.32 -6.86
CA PRO A 39 5.49 -16.11 -5.68
C PRO A 39 4.46 -15.92 -4.56
N ASP A 40 4.28 -16.99 -3.77
CA ASP A 40 3.56 -16.99 -2.48
C ASP A 40 2.14 -16.37 -2.52
N PRO A 41 1.21 -16.85 -3.35
CA PRO A 41 -0.11 -16.24 -3.48
C PRO A 41 -0.95 -16.40 -2.20
N PHE A 42 -1.68 -15.36 -1.81
CA PHE A 42 -2.69 -15.44 -0.76
C PHE A 42 -3.89 -16.27 -1.20
N THR A 43 -4.30 -16.10 -2.47
CA THR A 43 -5.45 -16.82 -3.03
C THR A 43 -5.13 -17.31 -4.44
N GLU A 44 -5.99 -18.14 -4.98
CA GLU A 44 -6.09 -18.33 -6.42
C GLU A 44 -6.49 -17.01 -7.10
N SER A 45 -6.30 -16.92 -8.41
CA SER A 45 -6.68 -15.73 -9.16
C SER A 45 -8.18 -15.41 -8.99
N THR A 46 -8.43 -14.16 -8.65
CA THR A 46 -9.75 -13.52 -8.65
C THR A 46 -9.90 -12.51 -9.78
N ALA A 47 -8.89 -12.40 -10.66
CA ALA A 47 -8.99 -11.60 -11.86
C ALA A 47 -10.03 -12.23 -12.81
N THR A 48 -10.95 -11.41 -13.28
CA THR A 48 -12.03 -11.81 -14.19
C THR A 48 -11.78 -11.36 -15.62
N ASP A 49 -10.97 -10.31 -15.77
CA ASP A 49 -10.60 -9.73 -17.04
C ASP A 49 -9.08 -9.51 -17.05
N SER A 50 -8.39 -10.34 -17.82
CA SER A 50 -6.92 -10.26 -17.99
C SER A 50 -6.52 -10.45 -19.45
N SER A 51 -7.48 -10.42 -20.38
CA SER A 51 -7.26 -10.80 -21.77
C SER A 51 -6.76 -9.66 -22.66
N THR A 52 -6.96 -8.42 -22.28
CA THR A 52 -6.48 -7.26 -23.03
C THR A 52 -5.41 -6.51 -22.25
N VAL A 53 -4.21 -6.47 -22.80
CA VAL A 53 -3.17 -5.58 -22.28
C VAL A 53 -3.51 -4.17 -22.75
N PRO A 54 -3.94 -3.24 -21.86
CA PRO A 54 -4.19 -1.86 -22.27
C PRO A 54 -2.92 -1.26 -22.88
N GLU A 55 -3.07 -0.57 -24.01
CA GLU A 55 -1.94 0.16 -24.57
C GLU A 55 -1.45 1.19 -23.55
N THR A 56 -0.19 1.09 -23.19
CA THR A 56 0.45 2.06 -22.31
C THR A 56 0.44 3.42 -23.00
N PRO A 57 -0.10 4.48 -22.38
CA PRO A 57 0.08 5.82 -22.93
C PRO A 57 1.58 6.04 -23.09
N THR A 58 2.01 6.25 -24.33
CA THR A 58 3.42 6.45 -24.65
C THR A 58 3.85 7.80 -24.07
N ALA A 59 4.31 7.79 -22.81
CA ALA A 59 5.13 8.87 -22.33
C ALA A 59 6.42 8.80 -23.16
N THR A 60 6.63 9.76 -24.06
CA THR A 60 7.87 9.84 -24.84
C THR A 60 9.01 10.02 -23.85
N PRO A 61 9.87 9.01 -23.63
CA PRO A 61 10.97 9.17 -22.70
C PRO A 61 11.91 10.23 -23.25
N SER A 62 12.17 11.26 -22.46
CA SER A 62 13.32 12.13 -22.74
C SER A 62 14.57 11.29 -22.59
N SER A 63 15.34 11.15 -23.63
CA SER A 63 16.45 10.19 -23.79
C SER A 63 17.68 10.44 -22.89
N SER A 64 17.57 11.23 -21.84
CA SER A 64 18.67 11.63 -20.95
C SER A 64 18.40 11.49 -19.44
N GLU A 65 17.32 10.80 -19.04
CA GLU A 65 17.03 10.65 -17.60
C GLU A 65 17.78 9.46 -16.98
N PRO A 66 18.32 9.61 -15.75
CA PRO A 66 18.97 8.52 -15.03
C PRO A 66 17.99 7.37 -14.75
N ALA A 67 18.47 6.14 -14.77
CA ALA A 67 17.64 4.93 -14.56
C ALA A 67 17.02 4.82 -13.13
N ASN A 68 17.42 5.66 -12.19
CA ASN A 68 16.95 5.69 -10.81
C ASN A 68 15.88 6.77 -10.54
N VAL A 69 15.39 7.44 -11.58
CA VAL A 69 14.34 8.45 -11.44
C VAL A 69 12.99 7.76 -11.23
N THR A 70 12.31 8.10 -10.13
CA THR A 70 10.95 7.65 -9.88
C THR A 70 9.97 8.54 -10.64
N ARG A 71 9.18 7.94 -11.52
CA ARG A 71 8.09 8.61 -12.22
C ARG A 71 6.82 8.45 -11.41
N ALA A 72 6.34 9.52 -10.82
CA ALA A 72 5.13 9.52 -10.01
C ALA A 72 3.92 9.97 -10.82
N VAL A 73 2.77 9.32 -10.56
CA VAL A 73 1.47 9.69 -11.11
C VAL A 73 0.47 9.78 -9.97
N ASP A 74 -0.27 10.89 -9.90
CA ASP A 74 -1.34 11.06 -8.90
C ASP A 74 -2.46 10.04 -9.13
N GLY A 75 -2.89 9.36 -8.07
CA GLY A 75 -3.93 8.33 -8.12
C GLY A 75 -5.29 8.80 -8.64
N SER A 76 -5.55 10.12 -8.60
CA SER A 76 -6.79 10.72 -9.14
C SER A 76 -6.73 11.05 -10.63
N SER A 77 -5.59 10.84 -11.30
CA SER A 77 -5.41 11.20 -12.69
C SER A 77 -6.43 10.47 -13.58
N PRO A 78 -7.29 11.20 -14.31
CA PRO A 78 -8.29 10.58 -15.19
C PRO A 78 -7.62 9.73 -16.27
N GLY A 79 -8.06 8.48 -16.41
CA GLY A 79 -7.46 7.54 -17.37
C GLY A 79 -6.14 6.91 -16.92
N LEU A 80 -5.75 7.08 -15.65
CA LEU A 80 -4.66 6.32 -15.05
C LEU A 80 -4.92 4.81 -15.09
N TYR A 81 -6.17 4.45 -14.97
CA TYR A 81 -6.65 3.08 -14.96
C TYR A 81 -7.54 2.80 -16.17
N GLY A 82 -7.66 1.53 -16.50
CA GLY A 82 -8.58 1.01 -17.49
C GLY A 82 -9.43 -0.14 -16.95
N GLY A 83 -10.13 -0.78 -17.86
CA GLY A 83 -11.00 -1.92 -17.62
C GLY A 83 -12.07 -2.01 -18.69
N THR A 84 -12.89 -3.04 -18.66
CA THR A 84 -14.04 -3.20 -19.54
C THR A 84 -15.28 -2.61 -18.88
N ARG A 85 -16.01 -1.77 -19.58
CA ARG A 85 -17.22 -1.13 -19.07
C ARG A 85 -18.30 -2.16 -18.74
N ASN A 86 -18.92 -2.03 -17.57
CA ASN A 86 -19.89 -2.94 -16.97
C ASN A 86 -19.32 -4.31 -16.57
N VAL A 87 -17.98 -4.47 -16.57
CA VAL A 87 -17.32 -5.69 -16.15
C VAL A 87 -16.36 -5.37 -15.00
N SER A 88 -16.44 -6.14 -13.93
CA SER A 88 -15.46 -6.07 -12.85
C SER A 88 -14.14 -6.70 -13.30
N SER A 89 -13.02 -6.05 -13.08
CA SER A 89 -11.71 -6.66 -13.36
C SER A 89 -11.31 -7.72 -12.34
N CYS A 90 -11.99 -7.76 -11.18
CA CYS A 90 -11.73 -8.69 -10.09
C CYS A 90 -13.02 -9.15 -9.44
N ASP A 91 -13.09 -10.44 -9.11
CA ASP A 91 -14.16 -11.01 -8.28
C ASP A 91 -13.87 -10.77 -6.79
N VAL A 92 -14.41 -9.66 -6.28
CA VAL A 92 -14.25 -9.23 -4.89
C VAL A 92 -14.86 -10.25 -3.91
N GLU A 93 -16.03 -10.82 -4.24
CA GLU A 93 -16.71 -11.77 -3.36
C GLU A 93 -15.97 -13.12 -3.29
N LYS A 94 -15.36 -13.55 -4.41
CA LYS A 94 -14.47 -14.72 -4.41
C LYS A 94 -13.25 -14.46 -3.50
N GLN A 95 -12.64 -13.27 -3.55
CA GLN A 95 -11.52 -12.90 -2.68
C GLN A 95 -11.93 -12.99 -1.21
N ILE A 96 -13.07 -12.42 -0.85
CA ILE A 96 -13.63 -12.47 0.52
C ILE A 96 -13.87 -13.91 0.97
N LYS A 97 -14.50 -14.71 0.12
CA LYS A 97 -14.79 -16.11 0.41
C LYS A 97 -13.53 -16.93 0.68
N VAL A 98 -12.50 -16.77 -0.14
CA VAL A 98 -11.24 -17.52 0.01
C VAL A 98 -10.50 -17.12 1.28
N LEU A 99 -10.43 -15.83 1.60
CA LEU A 99 -9.80 -15.34 2.83
C LEU A 99 -10.60 -15.77 4.06
N GLY A 100 -11.93 -15.65 4.01
CA GLY A 100 -12.81 -16.06 5.12
C GLY A 100 -12.76 -17.57 5.42
N ALA A 101 -12.48 -18.40 4.42
CA ALA A 101 -12.29 -19.84 4.59
C ALA A 101 -10.94 -20.22 5.25
N ASN A 102 -10.01 -19.29 5.36
CA ASN A 102 -8.67 -19.52 5.94
C ASN A 102 -8.32 -18.40 6.93
N PRO A 103 -8.62 -18.57 8.24
CA PRO A 103 -8.37 -17.54 9.24
C PRO A 103 -6.94 -17.03 9.29
N ALA A 104 -5.94 -17.91 9.17
CA ALA A 104 -4.54 -17.50 9.20
C ALA A 104 -4.16 -16.60 8.01
N LYS A 105 -4.68 -16.88 6.81
CA LYS A 105 -4.50 -16.00 5.64
C LYS A 105 -5.26 -14.68 5.81
N ASN A 106 -6.48 -14.74 6.38
CA ASN A 106 -7.27 -13.54 6.64
C ASN A 106 -6.56 -12.61 7.64
N ASP A 107 -6.00 -13.16 8.71
CA ASP A 107 -5.25 -12.39 9.72
C ASP A 107 -3.98 -11.77 9.13
N ALA A 108 -3.23 -12.54 8.35
CA ALA A 108 -2.04 -12.03 7.67
C ALA A 108 -2.39 -10.93 6.65
N PHE A 109 -3.47 -11.10 5.88
CA PHE A 109 -3.98 -10.08 4.95
C PHE A 109 -4.39 -8.81 5.69
N ALA A 110 -5.19 -8.95 6.75
CA ALA A 110 -5.67 -7.85 7.58
C ALA A 110 -4.51 -7.03 8.17
N SER A 111 -3.49 -7.71 8.69
CA SER A 111 -2.27 -7.08 9.21
C SER A 111 -1.56 -6.21 8.16
N VAL A 112 -1.42 -6.71 6.93
CA VAL A 112 -0.84 -5.93 5.83
C VAL A 112 -1.76 -4.78 5.43
N ALA A 113 -3.06 -5.03 5.29
CA ALA A 113 -4.05 -4.02 4.90
C ALA A 113 -4.23 -2.92 5.97
N GLY A 114 -3.88 -3.20 7.22
CA GLY A 114 -4.06 -2.28 8.35
C GLY A 114 -5.50 -2.19 8.82
N VAL A 115 -6.23 -3.32 8.76
CA VAL A 115 -7.61 -3.45 9.22
C VAL A 115 -7.75 -4.64 10.17
N ASP A 116 -8.84 -4.70 10.92
CA ASP A 116 -9.16 -5.89 11.70
C ASP A 116 -9.56 -7.05 10.79
N SER A 117 -9.28 -8.29 11.20
CA SER A 117 -9.61 -9.49 10.41
C SER A 117 -11.10 -9.59 10.08
N SER A 118 -11.98 -9.18 11.00
CA SER A 118 -13.43 -9.09 10.80
C SER A 118 -13.83 -7.98 9.83
N GLY A 119 -12.98 -6.97 9.65
CA GLY A 119 -13.20 -5.84 8.74
C GLY A 119 -12.79 -6.10 7.29
N VAL A 120 -12.04 -7.19 7.01
CA VAL A 120 -11.56 -7.52 5.67
C VAL A 120 -12.66 -7.53 4.60
N PRO A 121 -13.86 -8.13 4.83
CA PRO A 121 -14.92 -8.10 3.83
C PRO A 121 -15.39 -6.69 3.48
N ALA A 122 -15.57 -5.82 4.48
CA ALA A 122 -15.97 -4.44 4.27
C ALA A 122 -14.89 -3.63 3.54
N TYR A 123 -13.64 -3.82 3.94
CA TYR A 123 -12.48 -3.22 3.29
C TYR A 123 -12.40 -3.60 1.81
N LEU A 124 -12.48 -4.89 1.47
CA LEU A 124 -12.41 -5.33 0.08
C LEU A 124 -13.55 -4.78 -0.78
N ARG A 125 -14.77 -4.68 -0.23
CA ARG A 125 -15.92 -4.10 -0.92
C ARG A 125 -15.82 -2.58 -1.09
N SER A 126 -15.01 -1.90 -0.29
CA SER A 126 -14.75 -0.46 -0.47
C SER A 126 -13.78 -0.16 -1.60
N LEU A 127 -13.03 -1.15 -2.08
CA LEU A 127 -12.06 -0.99 -3.14
C LEU A 127 -12.73 -1.10 -4.52
N THR A 128 -12.15 -0.41 -5.49
CA THR A 128 -12.63 -0.37 -6.87
C THR A 128 -11.80 -1.28 -7.77
N PRO A 129 -12.39 -2.25 -8.46
CA PRO A 129 -11.68 -3.11 -9.42
C PRO A 129 -11.38 -2.36 -10.71
N VAL A 130 -10.11 -2.33 -11.09
CA VAL A 130 -9.60 -1.66 -12.29
C VAL A 130 -8.42 -2.44 -12.88
N GLN A 131 -7.95 -2.04 -14.06
CA GLN A 131 -6.70 -2.53 -14.66
C GLN A 131 -5.64 -1.43 -14.68
N LEU A 132 -4.40 -1.80 -14.42
CA LEU A 132 -3.25 -0.90 -14.61
C LEU A 132 -3.05 -0.61 -16.10
N ARG A 133 -2.84 0.65 -16.47
CA ARG A 133 -2.49 1.05 -17.84
C ARG A 133 -0.99 1.31 -18.03
N MET A 134 -0.23 1.29 -16.96
CA MET A 134 1.23 1.46 -16.96
C MET A 134 1.89 0.42 -16.08
N ASP A 135 3.12 0.04 -16.43
CA ASP A 135 3.96 -0.79 -15.57
C ASP A 135 4.16 -0.07 -14.25
N THR A 136 3.71 -0.68 -13.15
CA THR A 136 3.58 0.00 -11.85
C THR A 136 4.41 -0.69 -10.79
N ARG A 137 5.25 0.08 -10.09
CA ARG A 137 6.03 -0.41 -8.96
C ARG A 137 5.21 -0.36 -7.67
N VAL A 138 5.28 -1.45 -6.91
CA VAL A 138 4.56 -1.64 -5.64
C VAL A 138 5.42 -2.41 -4.64
N THR A 139 5.05 -2.38 -3.37
CA THR A 139 5.42 -3.41 -2.40
C THR A 139 4.34 -4.48 -2.42
N ASN A 140 4.70 -5.68 -2.86
CA ASN A 140 3.80 -6.84 -2.90
C ASN A 140 4.04 -7.72 -1.67
N HIS A 141 2.95 -8.25 -1.09
CA HIS A 141 3.04 -9.11 0.09
C HIS A 141 2.48 -10.49 -0.27
N GLY A 142 3.36 -11.49 -0.31
CA GLY A 142 2.95 -12.88 -0.44
C GLY A 142 2.58 -13.51 0.92
N TYR A 143 2.16 -14.78 0.89
CA TYR A 143 1.87 -15.56 2.09
C TYR A 143 2.69 -16.84 2.10
N ARG A 144 3.60 -16.98 3.06
CA ARG A 144 4.47 -18.16 3.22
C ARG A 144 4.61 -18.50 4.70
N ASP A 145 4.62 -19.77 5.02
CA ASP A 145 4.89 -20.29 6.37
C ASP A 145 4.02 -19.67 7.48
N GLY A 146 2.75 -19.37 7.15
CA GLY A 146 1.81 -18.79 8.10
C GLY A 146 1.86 -17.27 8.24
N ALA A 147 2.72 -16.59 7.51
CA ALA A 147 2.92 -15.15 7.62
C ALA A 147 2.93 -14.44 6.26
N ALA A 148 2.71 -13.13 6.27
CA ALA A 148 2.88 -12.29 5.11
C ALA A 148 4.39 -12.05 4.86
N THR A 149 4.81 -12.22 3.61
CA THR A 149 6.14 -11.82 3.12
C THR A 149 6.07 -10.43 2.49
N SER A 150 7.20 -9.81 2.18
CA SER A 150 7.25 -8.49 1.55
C SER A 150 8.39 -8.43 0.54
N TYR A 151 8.10 -7.93 -0.66
CA TYR A 151 9.09 -7.74 -1.72
C TYR A 151 8.68 -6.61 -2.68
N GLN A 152 9.67 -5.97 -3.31
CA GLN A 152 9.41 -4.97 -4.33
C GLN A 152 9.04 -5.64 -5.65
N ALA A 153 8.01 -5.15 -6.33
CA ALA A 153 7.56 -5.71 -7.59
C ALA A 153 7.22 -4.61 -8.61
N VAL A 154 7.38 -4.93 -9.89
CA VAL A 154 6.76 -4.20 -10.98
C VAL A 154 5.63 -5.05 -11.53
N LEU A 155 4.42 -4.54 -11.47
CA LEU A 155 3.24 -5.13 -12.07
C LEU A 155 3.13 -4.65 -13.51
N GLN A 156 2.99 -5.58 -14.44
CA GLN A 156 2.78 -5.28 -15.86
C GLN A 156 1.46 -4.49 -16.05
N SER A 157 1.44 -3.57 -17.01
CA SER A 157 0.18 -3.00 -17.54
C SER A 157 -0.79 -4.12 -17.92
N GLY A 158 -2.11 -3.91 -17.73
CA GLY A 158 -3.12 -4.96 -17.85
C GLY A 158 -3.37 -5.75 -16.57
N THR A 159 -2.53 -5.59 -15.52
CA THR A 159 -2.79 -6.26 -14.25
C THR A 159 -4.07 -5.76 -13.61
N ALA A 160 -5.00 -6.68 -13.30
CA ALA A 160 -6.19 -6.40 -12.53
C ALA A 160 -5.83 -6.15 -11.06
N VAL A 161 -6.28 -5.02 -10.53
CA VAL A 161 -6.05 -4.60 -9.15
C VAL A 161 -7.33 -4.03 -8.52
N LEU A 162 -7.37 -4.03 -7.20
CA LEU A 162 -8.34 -3.26 -6.43
C LEU A 162 -7.65 -1.99 -5.93
N VAL A 163 -8.22 -0.82 -6.18
CA VAL A 163 -7.70 0.47 -5.74
C VAL A 163 -8.58 1.10 -4.67
N ASP A 164 -7.97 1.87 -3.78
CA ASP A 164 -8.70 2.63 -2.76
C ASP A 164 -9.29 3.96 -3.31
N ASP A 165 -10.00 4.68 -2.46
CA ASP A 165 -10.59 5.99 -2.75
C ASP A 165 -9.56 7.13 -2.92
N ARG A 166 -8.29 6.82 -2.86
CA ARG A 166 -7.18 7.74 -3.17
C ARG A 166 -6.41 7.29 -4.41
N GLY A 167 -6.92 6.28 -5.10
CA GLY A 167 -6.35 5.75 -6.32
C GLY A 167 -5.09 4.92 -6.10
N VAL A 168 -4.84 4.38 -4.92
CA VAL A 168 -3.67 3.55 -4.65
C VAL A 168 -4.02 2.06 -4.81
N PRO A 169 -3.26 1.26 -5.57
CA PRO A 169 -3.45 -0.18 -5.65
C PRO A 169 -3.26 -0.86 -4.27
N ARG A 170 -4.26 -1.63 -3.85
CA ARG A 170 -4.30 -2.29 -2.55
C ARG A 170 -4.31 -3.81 -2.62
N VAL A 171 -4.78 -4.39 -3.73
CA VAL A 171 -4.80 -5.84 -3.94
C VAL A 171 -4.45 -6.14 -5.38
N ARG A 172 -3.63 -7.16 -5.62
CA ARG A 172 -3.38 -7.74 -6.93
C ARG A 172 -4.27 -8.97 -7.12
N CYS A 173 -5.19 -8.93 -8.06
CA CYS A 173 -6.24 -9.94 -8.20
C CYS A 173 -5.73 -11.29 -8.72
N ALA A 174 -4.63 -11.33 -9.47
CA ALA A 174 -4.04 -12.58 -9.98
C ALA A 174 -3.52 -13.54 -8.88
N CYS A 175 -3.36 -13.04 -7.65
CA CYS A 175 -2.85 -13.83 -6.52
C CYS A 175 -3.51 -13.47 -5.17
N GLY A 176 -4.40 -12.50 -5.16
CA GLY A 176 -5.04 -12.00 -3.93
C GLY A 176 -4.09 -11.31 -2.95
N ASN A 177 -2.89 -10.96 -3.38
CA ASN A 177 -1.87 -10.37 -2.54
C ASN A 177 -2.19 -8.92 -2.18
N PRO A 178 -2.12 -8.53 -0.89
CA PRO A 178 -2.23 -7.13 -0.52
C PRO A 178 -1.00 -6.34 -0.96
N LEU A 179 -1.25 -5.11 -1.41
CA LEU A 179 -0.26 -4.19 -1.94
C LEU A 179 -0.09 -2.97 -1.04
N LYS A 180 1.13 -2.45 -1.00
CA LYS A 180 1.46 -1.13 -0.43
C LYS A 180 2.24 -0.29 -1.43
N PRO A 181 2.33 1.03 -1.23
CA PRO A 181 3.24 1.88 -1.99
C PRO A 181 4.66 1.30 -1.95
N PRO A 182 5.45 1.46 -3.02
CA PRO A 182 6.81 0.95 -3.04
C PRO A 182 7.70 1.73 -2.07
N VAL A 183 8.76 1.08 -1.58
CA VAL A 183 9.81 1.78 -0.84
C VAL A 183 10.75 2.51 -1.81
N ALA A 184 11.35 3.60 -1.35
CA ALA A 184 12.35 4.31 -2.13
C ALA A 184 13.56 3.41 -2.41
N LEU A 185 14.04 3.43 -3.65
CA LEU A 185 15.23 2.70 -4.06
C LEU A 185 16.48 3.56 -3.83
N LYS A 186 17.49 2.98 -3.21
CA LYS A 186 18.80 3.63 -3.03
C LYS A 186 19.72 3.45 -4.23
N THR A 187 19.49 2.39 -5.00
CA THR A 187 20.27 2.00 -6.17
C THR A 187 19.36 1.61 -7.33
N THR A 188 19.88 1.46 -8.53
CA THR A 188 19.15 0.87 -9.65
C THR A 188 18.84 -0.58 -9.32
N PRO A 189 17.56 -1.00 -9.31
CA PRO A 189 17.19 -2.34 -8.91
C PRO A 189 17.57 -3.36 -9.98
N GLU A 190 17.93 -4.56 -9.53
CA GLU A 190 18.11 -5.71 -10.41
C GLU A 190 16.74 -6.38 -10.65
N PRO A 191 16.26 -6.46 -11.90
CA PRO A 191 14.99 -7.12 -12.19
C PRO A 191 15.13 -8.64 -12.06
N LYS A 192 14.19 -9.28 -11.35
CA LYS A 192 14.08 -10.73 -11.21
C LYS A 192 12.78 -11.22 -11.84
N GLY A 193 12.79 -12.43 -12.38
CA GLY A 193 11.64 -13.03 -13.05
C GLY A 193 11.58 -12.73 -14.54
N ASP A 194 10.45 -13.13 -15.16
CA ASP A 194 10.27 -13.03 -16.62
C ASP A 194 9.83 -11.62 -17.01
N SER A 195 10.62 -10.96 -17.84
CA SER A 195 10.23 -9.69 -18.44
C SER A 195 9.27 -9.90 -19.61
N TRP A 196 8.51 -8.87 -19.95
CA TRP A 196 7.63 -8.83 -21.12
C TRP A 196 8.22 -7.91 -22.21
N PRO A 197 7.86 -8.08 -23.49
CA PRO A 197 8.50 -7.38 -24.61
C PRO A 197 8.44 -5.85 -24.52
N SER A 198 7.38 -5.29 -23.94
CA SER A 198 7.21 -3.85 -23.76
C SER A 198 7.85 -3.31 -22.47
N TYR A 199 8.40 -4.16 -21.60
CA TYR A 199 9.02 -3.71 -20.35
C TYR A 199 10.20 -2.77 -20.62
N ARG A 200 10.15 -1.61 -19.99
CA ARG A 200 11.23 -0.62 -19.99
C ARG A 200 11.33 -0.02 -18.58
N PRO A 201 12.44 -0.17 -17.87
CA PRO A 201 12.60 0.36 -16.50
C PRO A 201 12.25 1.85 -16.38
N GLN A 202 12.58 2.63 -17.39
CA GLN A 202 12.28 4.07 -17.44
C GLN A 202 10.81 4.41 -17.63
N ASN A 203 9.96 3.45 -18.00
CA ASN A 203 8.52 3.65 -18.14
C ASN A 203 7.73 3.21 -16.89
N VAL A 204 8.42 2.62 -15.91
CA VAL A 204 7.79 2.18 -14.67
C VAL A 204 7.40 3.40 -13.84
N VAL A 205 6.14 3.40 -13.38
CA VAL A 205 5.59 4.48 -12.56
C VAL A 205 5.35 4.03 -11.12
N VAL A 206 5.26 5.00 -10.23
CA VAL A 206 4.73 4.86 -8.87
C VAL A 206 3.43 5.65 -8.80
N ILE A 207 2.39 5.03 -8.28
CA ILE A 207 1.12 5.71 -8.08
C ILE A 207 1.12 6.34 -6.69
N GLU A 208 1.11 7.66 -6.67
CA GLU A 208 1.02 8.45 -5.43
C GLU A 208 -0.44 8.56 -4.98
N ARG A 209 -0.59 8.56 -3.67
CA ARG A 209 -1.88 8.74 -3.05
C ARG A 209 -2.42 10.14 -3.36
N SER A 210 -3.59 10.22 -3.97
CA SER A 210 -4.26 11.51 -4.22
C SER A 210 -4.55 12.26 -2.90
N THR A 211 -4.40 13.57 -2.95
CA THR A 211 -4.75 14.46 -1.82
C THR A 211 -6.27 14.58 -1.65
N VAL A 212 -7.05 14.31 -2.71
CA VAL A 212 -8.51 14.34 -2.68
C VAL A 212 -9.09 12.93 -2.64
N VAL A 213 -10.28 12.77 -2.05
CA VAL A 213 -11.08 11.53 -2.16
C VAL A 213 -11.66 11.46 -3.57
N ILE A 214 -11.58 10.28 -4.16
CA ILE A 214 -12.08 10.00 -5.51
C ILE A 214 -13.44 9.32 -5.37
N ASP A 215 -14.49 10.03 -5.71
CA ASP A 215 -15.84 9.45 -5.74
C ASP A 215 -16.10 8.69 -7.05
N VAL A 216 -15.45 9.12 -8.15
CA VAL A 216 -15.65 8.58 -9.49
C VAL A 216 -14.33 8.52 -10.23
N PHE A 217 -13.96 7.34 -10.70
CA PHE A 217 -12.82 7.12 -11.57
C PHE A 217 -13.22 7.31 -13.04
N VAL A 218 -12.36 7.94 -13.84
CA VAL A 218 -12.46 7.97 -15.30
C VAL A 218 -11.54 6.91 -15.87
N LEU A 219 -12.10 5.90 -16.48
CA LEU A 219 -11.42 4.70 -16.95
C LEU A 219 -11.43 4.62 -18.47
N TYR A 220 -10.40 4.00 -19.04
CA TYR A 220 -10.31 3.69 -20.46
C TYR A 220 -10.66 2.22 -20.70
N ASP A 221 -11.57 1.98 -21.66
CA ASP A 221 -11.94 0.65 -22.13
C ASP A 221 -11.17 0.35 -23.43
N PRO A 222 -10.10 -0.48 -23.36
CA PRO A 222 -9.31 -0.78 -24.56
C PRO A 222 -10.01 -1.73 -25.53
N GLU A 223 -11.01 -2.48 -25.08
CA GLU A 223 -11.76 -3.41 -25.93
C GLU A 223 -12.70 -2.65 -26.89
N HIS A 224 -13.27 -1.54 -26.41
CA HIS A 224 -14.23 -0.74 -27.17
C HIS A 224 -13.66 0.61 -27.63
N ASP A 225 -12.38 0.91 -27.32
CA ASP A 225 -11.74 2.21 -27.54
C ASP A 225 -12.62 3.37 -27.02
N ASP A 226 -13.05 3.26 -25.78
CA ASP A 226 -14.07 4.11 -25.18
C ASP A 226 -13.67 4.57 -23.76
N TRP A 227 -14.38 5.55 -23.24
CA TRP A 227 -14.17 6.10 -21.90
C TRP A 227 -15.43 5.95 -21.08
N PHE A 228 -15.25 5.58 -19.82
CA PHE A 228 -16.37 5.43 -18.90
C PHE A 228 -16.00 5.89 -17.50
N THR A 229 -17.01 6.12 -16.68
CA THR A 229 -16.86 6.42 -15.25
C THR A 229 -17.32 5.25 -14.43
N ARG A 230 -16.57 4.97 -13.34
CA ARG A 230 -16.88 3.97 -12.31
C ARG A 230 -16.85 4.64 -10.96
N HIS A 231 -17.92 4.48 -10.16
CA HIS A 231 -17.93 4.96 -8.79
C HIS A 231 -16.95 4.17 -7.92
N ALA A 232 -16.35 4.84 -6.93
CA ALA A 232 -15.53 4.18 -5.94
C ALA A 232 -16.31 3.05 -5.24
N GLY A 233 -15.69 1.88 -5.11
CA GLY A 233 -16.32 0.68 -4.55
C GLY A 233 -17.34 -0.03 -5.46
N ASP A 234 -17.61 0.48 -6.67
CA ASP A 234 -18.49 -0.18 -7.61
C ASP A 234 -17.73 -1.20 -8.47
N THR A 235 -18.35 -2.33 -8.74
CA THR A 235 -17.77 -3.43 -9.50
C THR A 235 -18.14 -3.41 -11.00
N GLY A 236 -18.65 -2.27 -11.48
CA GLY A 236 -19.03 -2.07 -12.87
C GLY A 236 -20.54 -1.96 -13.13
N GLY A 237 -21.38 -2.27 -12.13
CA GLY A 237 -22.84 -2.27 -12.31
C GLY A 237 -23.45 -0.90 -12.60
N LYS A 238 -22.72 0.17 -12.31
CA LYS A 238 -23.17 1.56 -12.49
C LYS A 238 -22.31 2.37 -13.44
N ASP A 239 -21.46 1.71 -14.23
CA ASP A 239 -20.59 2.37 -15.19
C ASP A 239 -21.37 3.21 -16.19
N LYS A 240 -20.85 4.38 -16.52
CA LYS A 240 -21.46 5.27 -17.51
C LYS A 240 -20.41 5.70 -18.52
N LYS A 241 -20.79 5.67 -19.81
CA LYS A 241 -19.95 6.21 -20.88
C LYS A 241 -19.67 7.70 -20.62
N THR A 242 -18.44 8.12 -20.90
CA THR A 242 -18.00 9.51 -20.80
C THR A 242 -17.13 9.92 -21.99
N THR A 243 -16.75 11.17 -22.05
CA THR A 243 -15.81 11.68 -23.07
C THR A 243 -14.37 11.50 -22.61
N PRO A 244 -13.41 11.41 -23.54
CA PRO A 244 -11.98 11.39 -23.20
C PRO A 244 -11.62 12.57 -22.28
N PRO A 245 -10.78 12.35 -21.25
CA PRO A 245 -10.30 13.45 -20.42
C PRO A 245 -9.37 14.37 -21.23
N VAL A 246 -9.47 15.67 -20.95
CA VAL A 246 -8.64 16.69 -21.61
C VAL A 246 -7.16 16.48 -21.29
N ASN A 247 -6.86 16.08 -20.05
CA ASN A 247 -5.51 15.76 -19.59
C ASN A 247 -5.42 14.29 -19.28
N GLN A 248 -4.58 13.58 -20.03
CA GLN A 248 -4.24 12.19 -19.71
C GLN A 248 -3.10 12.15 -18.67
N PRO A 249 -2.97 11.03 -17.92
CA PRO A 249 -1.94 10.93 -16.91
C PRO A 249 -0.55 11.08 -17.54
N SER A 250 0.19 12.04 -17.03
CA SER A 250 1.58 12.26 -17.41
C SER A 250 2.45 12.07 -16.17
N PRO A 251 3.39 11.13 -16.18
CA PRO A 251 4.27 10.91 -15.06
C PRO A 251 5.10 12.16 -14.76
N SER A 252 5.04 12.63 -13.53
CA SER A 252 5.93 13.67 -13.02
C SER A 252 7.23 13.04 -12.54
N VAL A 253 8.36 13.65 -12.85
CA VAL A 253 9.68 13.18 -12.39
C VAL A 253 9.92 13.72 -10.99
N SER A 254 9.91 12.84 -9.99
CA SER A 254 10.26 13.19 -8.61
C SER A 254 11.69 12.75 -8.34
N THR A 255 12.61 13.69 -8.24
CA THR A 255 13.96 13.44 -7.75
C THR A 255 13.93 13.50 -6.23
N SER A 256 13.66 12.37 -5.58
CA SER A 256 13.84 12.24 -4.14
C SER A 256 15.33 12.12 -3.82
N PHE A 257 16.05 13.23 -3.85
CA PHE A 257 17.28 13.32 -3.10
C PHE A 257 16.89 13.60 -1.64
N SER A 258 17.12 12.64 -0.78
CA SER A 258 17.19 12.89 0.66
C SER A 258 18.45 13.76 0.85
N GLU A 259 18.27 15.06 0.84
CA GLU A 259 19.30 16.00 1.19
C GLU A 259 19.52 15.86 2.70
N GLU A 260 20.58 15.13 3.05
CA GLU A 260 21.13 15.14 4.40
C GLU A 260 21.51 16.60 4.71
N PRO A 261 21.04 17.20 5.80
CA PRO A 261 21.36 18.59 6.10
C PRO A 261 22.89 18.74 6.22
N PRO A 262 23.51 19.77 5.60
CA PRO A 262 24.93 19.92 5.59
C PRO A 262 25.46 20.06 7.03
N SER A 263 26.24 19.08 7.46
CA SER A 263 27.05 19.15 8.68
C SER A 263 27.93 20.38 8.57
N LYS A 264 27.66 21.39 9.38
CA LYS A 264 28.51 22.54 9.54
C LYS A 264 29.85 22.08 10.11
N SER A 265 30.81 21.90 9.24
CA SER A 265 32.22 21.77 9.60
C SER A 265 32.68 23.11 10.14
N THR A 266 32.74 23.25 11.44
CA THR A 266 33.43 24.36 12.11
C THR A 266 34.92 24.07 12.09
N LYS A 267 35.63 24.77 11.21
CA LYS A 267 37.09 24.86 11.21
C LYS A 267 37.53 25.79 12.35
N PRO A 268 38.48 25.43 13.21
CA PRO A 268 38.95 26.32 14.26
C PRO A 268 39.90 27.39 13.64
N SER A 269 39.60 28.65 13.82
CA SER A 269 40.51 29.74 13.58
C SER A 269 41.08 30.20 14.90
N THR A 270 42.35 29.94 15.08
CA THR A 270 43.20 30.45 16.15
C THR A 270 43.59 31.89 15.87
N SER A 271 43.44 32.78 16.84
CA SER A 271 44.33 33.95 17.08
C SER A 271 44.03 34.62 18.42
N PRO A 272 45.03 35.23 19.12
CA PRO A 272 45.16 35.19 20.55
C PRO A 272 44.78 36.52 21.26
N PRO A 273 45.14 36.71 22.58
CA PRO A 273 44.21 37.29 23.57
C PRO A 273 44.52 38.77 23.88
N SER A 274 43.52 39.44 24.48
CA SER A 274 43.77 40.65 25.28
C SER A 274 42.78 40.65 26.44
N GLU A 275 43.35 40.60 27.63
CA GLU A 275 42.83 40.83 28.95
C GLU A 275 42.93 42.34 29.25
N PRO A 276 42.52 42.85 30.43
CA PRO A 276 41.33 42.61 31.26
C PRO A 276 40.57 43.94 31.60
N GLU A 277 39.41 43.81 32.23
CA GLU A 277 39.02 44.67 33.35
C GLU A 277 37.69 44.25 33.98
N THR A 278 37.77 43.92 35.24
CA THR A 278 36.73 43.82 36.29
C THR A 278 36.61 45.19 36.99
N PRO A 279 35.69 45.47 37.95
CA PRO A 279 34.60 44.69 38.57
C PRO A 279 33.31 45.51 38.85
N THR A 280 32.35 44.91 39.45
CA THR A 280 31.60 45.45 40.62
C THR A 280 30.09 45.21 40.61
N THR A 281 29.70 44.46 41.61
CA THR A 281 28.60 44.43 42.57
C THR A 281 27.25 43.84 42.20
N GLU A 282 26.98 42.79 42.97
CA GLU A 282 25.72 42.28 43.54
C GLU A 282 24.90 43.40 44.29
N PRO A 283 23.72 43.13 44.89
CA PRO A 283 22.95 41.91 45.09
C PRO A 283 21.40 42.08 45.12
N THR A 284 20.70 40.96 45.41
CA THR A 284 19.47 40.88 46.25
C THR A 284 18.14 40.99 45.50
N THR A 285 17.18 40.11 45.49
CA THR A 285 16.50 39.37 46.54
C THR A 285 15.51 38.36 45.91
N ALA A 286 15.47 37.15 46.41
CA ALA A 286 14.25 36.36 46.51
C ALA A 286 13.48 36.82 47.77
N PRO A 287 12.26 36.40 48.09
CA PRO A 287 11.59 35.10 47.94
C PRO A 287 10.06 35.20 47.66
N GLU A 288 9.32 34.22 47.42
CA GLU A 288 8.46 33.42 48.30
C GLU A 288 7.32 32.73 47.54
N SER A 289 7.21 31.44 47.72
CA SER A 289 5.99 30.62 47.69
C SER A 289 5.23 30.85 49.00
N PRO A 290 3.98 30.54 49.27
CA PRO A 290 3.22 29.30 48.94
C PRO A 290 1.67 29.45 48.88
N GLY A 291 0.95 28.34 48.74
CA GLY A 291 -0.45 28.18 49.09
C GLY A 291 -1.18 27.23 48.17
N THR A 292 -1.22 25.98 48.37
CA THR A 292 -1.92 25.03 49.27
C THR A 292 -3.44 25.06 49.17
N ALA A 293 -3.98 23.86 48.84
CA ALA A 293 -5.26 23.23 49.20
C ALA A 293 -6.52 23.76 48.47
N GLU A 294 -7.45 22.95 48.02
CA GLU A 294 -8.21 21.92 48.75
C GLU A 294 -9.08 21.10 47.78
N VAL A 295 -9.24 19.83 48.07
CA VAL A 295 -10.23 18.85 47.64
C VAL A 295 -11.10 18.60 48.87
N PRO A 296 -12.26 17.94 48.86
CA PRO A 296 -13.43 17.66 48.03
C PRO A 296 -14.74 18.11 48.74
N PRO A 297 -15.93 17.46 48.80
CA PRO A 297 -16.34 16.07 48.56
C PRO A 297 -17.67 15.80 47.78
N ASP A 298 -17.86 14.56 47.42
CA ASP A 298 -19.02 13.64 47.51
C ASP A 298 -20.45 14.19 47.60
N ASP A 299 -21.35 13.58 46.84
CA ASP A 299 -22.47 12.78 47.36
C ASP A 299 -23.38 12.28 46.22
N THR A 300 -23.45 10.97 46.05
CA THR A 300 -24.49 10.03 46.51
C THR A 300 -25.84 10.03 45.76
N THR A 301 -26.13 8.86 45.21
CA THR A 301 -27.39 8.11 45.17
C THR A 301 -28.53 8.57 44.25
N THR A 302 -29.06 7.71 43.39
CA THR A 302 -30.16 6.80 43.72
C THR A 302 -30.60 5.98 42.53
N SER A 303 -30.72 4.70 42.79
CA SER A 303 -31.50 3.62 42.17
C SER A 303 -32.78 3.99 41.42
N GLY A 304 -33.07 3.20 40.43
CA GLY A 304 -34.37 3.11 39.81
C GLY A 304 -34.49 1.90 38.88
N SER A 305 -34.67 0.74 39.46
CA SER A 305 -35.23 -0.46 38.77
C SER A 305 -36.67 -0.22 38.32
N ALA A 306 -37.00 -0.64 37.11
CA ALA A 306 -38.33 -1.16 36.82
C ALA A 306 -38.28 -2.13 35.62
N SER A 307 -38.50 -3.36 35.88
CA SER A 307 -38.96 -4.42 34.99
C SER A 307 -40.35 -4.09 34.43
N LEU A 308 -40.66 -4.64 33.29
CA LEU A 308 -41.80 -5.53 32.99
C LEU A 308 -42.08 -5.56 31.48
N ASP A 309 -41.90 -6.74 30.91
CA ASP A 309 -42.93 -7.55 30.22
C ASP A 309 -43.77 -6.88 29.13
N ASN A 310 -43.60 -7.38 27.90
CA ASN A 310 -44.73 -8.06 27.20
C ASN A 310 -44.25 -8.70 25.88
N LEU A 311 -44.25 -10.00 25.82
CA LEU A 311 -44.59 -10.82 24.66
C LEU A 311 -46.11 -10.88 24.54
N PRO A 312 -46.69 -11.03 23.35
CA PRO A 312 -47.16 -12.32 22.90
C PRO A 312 -46.87 -12.59 21.40
N GLU A 313 -46.44 -13.83 21.12
CA GLU A 313 -47.26 -14.99 20.64
C GLU A 313 -47.68 -14.98 19.17
N SER A 314 -47.02 -15.88 18.49
CA SER A 314 -47.42 -16.78 17.39
C SER A 314 -48.75 -16.57 16.68
N VAL A 315 -48.72 -16.60 15.34
CA VAL A 315 -49.69 -17.39 14.51
C VAL A 315 -49.01 -17.80 13.20
N THR A 316 -48.77 -19.08 13.02
CA THR A 316 -48.93 -19.85 11.79
C THR A 316 -50.31 -20.51 11.90
N PRO A 317 -51.02 -20.97 10.85
CA PRO A 317 -50.56 -21.59 9.62
C PRO A 317 -51.47 -21.38 8.38
N GLY A 318 -51.08 -21.94 7.25
CA GLY A 318 -51.99 -22.66 6.38
C GLY A 318 -52.21 -22.19 4.96
N SER A 319 -51.79 -23.02 4.08
CA SER A 319 -52.24 -23.55 2.80
C SER A 319 -51.33 -23.29 1.64
#